data_279326860f0b56656a82a0c019c465af
#
_entry.id   279326860f0b56656a82a0c019c465af
#
_cell.length_a   1.000
_cell.length_b   1.000
_cell.length_c   1.000
_cell.angle_alpha   90.00
_cell.angle_beta   90.00
_cell.angle_gamma   90.00
#
_symmetry.space_group_name_H-M   'P 1'
#
loop_
_entity.id
_entity.type
_entity.pdbx_description
1 polymer ?
#
loop_
_entity_poly.entity_id
_entity_poly.type
_entity_poly.pdbx_seq_one_letter_code
_entity_poly.pdbx_strand_id
1 'polypeptide(L)'
;LLIIRKISNLNFIFVLTSFLILEYGFINSEFSLNLIANNSHTTKPMIYKISGLWGNHEGSLLLWILILTLFTFLFSNNKNVPKNNYFSNILGIQNIVIFFFLLFILFLSNPFQRSSNPPLEGLGLNPLLQDPGLAFHPPLLYVGYVGLSLSFSFAVASLVTKNLNQNWVIYLRPWTLFSWCFLSLGIALGSWWAYYELGWGGWWFWDPVENASLMPWLIATALIHSINVAEKKQNFLNWTILLAILGFSFSLLGTFIVRSGLLTSVHAFASDPYRGIFILIILGLSTGIPLLIYGFR
;
A
#
# COMPACT_ATOMS: atom_id res chain seq x y z
N LEU A 1 25.18 3.99 -3.82
CA LEU A 1 24.39 4.09 -2.59
C LEU A 1 23.90 5.53 -2.32
N LEU A 2 24.80 6.54 -2.33
CA LEU A 2 24.43 7.93 -2.02
C LEU A 2 23.34 8.48 -2.98
N ILE A 3 23.46 8.21 -4.27
CA ILE A 3 22.50 8.66 -5.29
C ILE A 3 21.13 8.02 -5.05
N ILE A 4 21.05 6.70 -4.87
CA ILE A 4 19.79 5.98 -4.64
C ILE A 4 19.11 6.50 -3.36
N ARG A 5 19.88 6.73 -2.29
CA ARG A 5 19.35 7.31 -1.05
C ARG A 5 18.79 8.71 -1.26
N LYS A 6 19.49 9.58 -2.02
CA LYS A 6 18.98 10.91 -2.36
C LYS A 6 17.68 10.84 -3.16
N ILE A 7 17.60 9.95 -4.16
CA ILE A 7 16.38 9.71 -4.95
C ILE A 7 15.24 9.28 -4.03
N SER A 8 15.48 8.30 -3.15
CA SER A 8 14.46 7.82 -2.19
C SER A 8 13.94 8.93 -1.28
N ASN A 9 14.83 9.80 -0.79
CA ASN A 9 14.45 10.91 0.05
C ASN A 9 13.66 11.98 -0.73
N LEU A 10 14.06 12.29 -1.96
CA LEU A 10 13.36 13.23 -2.82
C LEU A 10 11.96 12.70 -3.21
N ASN A 11 11.84 11.43 -3.55
CA ASN A 11 10.55 10.81 -3.84
C ASN A 11 9.58 10.96 -2.66
N PHE A 12 10.04 10.69 -1.44
CA PHE A 12 9.21 10.87 -0.25
C PHE A 12 8.78 12.34 -0.05
N ILE A 13 9.72 13.29 -0.18
CA ILE A 13 9.43 14.71 0.00
C ILE A 13 8.39 15.17 -1.03
N PHE A 14 8.56 14.84 -2.31
CA PHE A 14 7.62 15.26 -3.36
C PHE A 14 6.24 14.62 -3.19
N VAL A 15 6.16 13.34 -2.87
CA VAL A 15 4.88 12.66 -2.66
C VAL A 15 4.18 13.20 -1.40
N LEU A 16 4.92 13.43 -0.31
CA LEU A 16 4.39 14.05 0.91
C LEU A 16 3.85 15.45 0.62
N THR A 17 4.61 16.27 -0.11
CA THR A 17 4.17 17.62 -0.49
C THR A 17 2.90 17.55 -1.34
N SER A 18 2.84 16.64 -2.32
CA SER A 18 1.63 16.43 -3.14
C SER A 18 0.43 16.01 -2.29
N PHE A 19 0.63 15.10 -1.33
CA PHE A 19 -0.42 14.68 -0.42
C PHE A 19 -0.94 15.83 0.43
N LEU A 20 -0.04 16.63 1.01
CA LEU A 20 -0.41 17.80 1.84
C LEU A 20 -1.12 18.89 1.03
N ILE A 21 -0.73 19.12 -0.23
CA ILE A 21 -1.41 20.07 -1.12
C ILE A 21 -2.84 19.58 -1.40
N LEU A 22 -3.03 18.30 -1.70
CA LEU A 22 -4.35 17.75 -1.95
C LEU A 22 -5.22 17.80 -0.68
N GLU A 23 -4.64 17.48 0.48
CA GLU A 23 -5.31 17.59 1.79
C GLU A 23 -5.77 19.02 2.08
N TYR A 24 -4.88 20.00 1.83
CA TYR A 24 -5.22 21.41 1.94
C TYR A 24 -6.41 21.79 1.04
N GLY A 25 -6.45 21.24 -0.19
CA GLY A 25 -7.59 21.41 -1.10
C GLY A 25 -8.90 20.84 -0.54
N PHE A 26 -8.87 19.64 0.07
CA PHE A 26 -10.05 19.04 0.72
C PHE A 26 -10.55 19.89 1.89
N ILE A 27 -9.65 20.36 2.76
CA ILE A 27 -9.98 21.19 3.92
C ILE A 27 -10.67 22.50 3.47
N ASN A 28 -10.14 23.13 2.42
CA ASN A 28 -10.67 24.40 1.89
C ASN A 28 -11.79 24.24 0.87
N SER A 29 -12.23 23.01 0.58
CA SER A 29 -13.31 22.74 -0.39
C SER A 29 -13.00 23.31 -1.78
N GLU A 30 -11.79 23.03 -2.32
CA GLU A 30 -11.31 23.52 -3.62
C GLU A 30 -11.94 22.73 -4.77
N PHE A 31 -13.17 23.08 -5.13
CA PHE A 31 -13.96 22.36 -6.14
C PHE A 31 -13.49 22.53 -7.58
N SER A 32 -12.41 23.30 -7.83
CA SER A 32 -11.74 23.27 -9.13
C SER A 32 -11.06 21.94 -9.43
N LEU A 33 -10.80 21.12 -8.38
CA LEU A 33 -10.30 19.75 -8.51
C LEU A 33 -11.49 18.78 -8.59
N ASN A 34 -11.57 17.99 -9.67
CA ASN A 34 -12.63 17.01 -9.88
C ASN A 34 -12.79 16.04 -8.68
N LEU A 35 -11.65 15.62 -8.12
CA LEU A 35 -11.65 14.71 -6.99
C LEU A 35 -12.37 15.30 -5.78
N ILE A 36 -12.12 16.56 -5.46
CA ILE A 36 -12.72 17.24 -4.30
C ILE A 36 -14.19 17.53 -4.57
N ALA A 37 -14.54 18.01 -5.77
CA ALA A 37 -15.92 18.27 -6.16
C ALA A 37 -16.80 17.01 -6.06
N ASN A 38 -16.25 15.83 -6.40
CA ASN A 38 -16.99 14.58 -6.36
C ASN A 38 -17.06 13.92 -4.96
N ASN A 39 -16.18 14.29 -4.03
CA ASN A 39 -16.02 13.57 -2.76
C ASN A 39 -16.07 14.47 -1.51
N SER A 40 -16.36 15.77 -1.65
CA SER A 40 -16.44 16.70 -0.52
C SER A 40 -17.61 17.68 -0.67
N HIS A 41 -17.92 18.39 0.42
CA HIS A 41 -18.98 19.40 0.50
C HIS A 41 -18.58 20.44 1.55
N THR A 42 -19.00 21.72 1.39
CA THR A 42 -18.63 22.78 2.33
C THR A 42 -19.10 22.53 3.75
N THR A 43 -20.33 21.98 3.93
CA THR A 43 -20.93 21.69 5.24
C THR A 43 -20.44 20.42 5.92
N LYS A 44 -19.53 19.67 5.27
CA LYS A 44 -19.04 18.40 5.78
C LYS A 44 -18.17 18.59 7.04
N PRO A 45 -18.33 17.77 8.09
CA PRO A 45 -17.46 17.80 9.26
C PRO A 45 -15.99 17.64 8.87
N MET A 46 -15.08 18.35 9.57
CA MET A 46 -13.66 18.42 9.23
C MET A 46 -12.99 17.04 9.13
N ILE A 47 -13.32 16.13 10.06
CA ILE A 47 -12.80 14.76 10.04
C ILE A 47 -13.10 14.04 8.72
N TYR A 48 -14.29 14.27 8.14
CA TYR A 48 -14.68 13.64 6.88
C TYR A 48 -14.21 14.42 5.64
N LYS A 49 -13.86 15.71 5.77
CA LYS A 49 -13.08 16.40 4.74
C LYS A 49 -11.70 15.79 4.63
N ILE A 50 -11.01 15.59 5.74
CA ILE A 50 -9.69 14.97 5.83
C ILE A 50 -9.73 13.54 5.30
N SER A 51 -10.60 12.68 5.85
CA SER A 51 -10.71 11.29 5.39
C SER A 51 -11.26 11.14 3.97
N GLY A 52 -11.94 12.15 3.46
CA GLY A 52 -12.39 12.21 2.07
C GLY A 52 -11.25 12.09 1.07
N LEU A 53 -10.02 12.46 1.44
CA LEU A 53 -8.86 12.28 0.58
C LEU A 53 -8.64 10.80 0.23
N TRP A 54 -8.71 9.89 1.20
CA TRP A 54 -8.52 8.45 0.94
C TRP A 54 -9.83 7.67 0.77
N GLY A 55 -10.98 8.31 0.91
CA GLY A 55 -12.29 7.73 0.67
C GLY A 55 -12.66 7.56 -0.81
N ASN A 56 -11.72 7.70 -1.73
CA ASN A 56 -11.90 7.63 -3.17
C ASN A 56 -10.72 6.94 -3.85
N HIS A 57 -10.85 6.70 -5.17
CA HIS A 57 -9.88 5.91 -5.92
C HIS A 57 -8.51 6.58 -6.03
N GLU A 58 -8.47 7.85 -6.44
CA GLU A 58 -7.24 8.58 -6.75
C GLU A 58 -6.48 8.96 -5.49
N GLY A 59 -7.17 9.50 -4.51
CA GLY A 59 -6.56 9.94 -3.26
C GLY A 59 -6.05 8.78 -2.40
N SER A 60 -6.78 7.66 -2.37
CA SER A 60 -6.30 6.45 -1.69
C SER A 60 -5.06 5.86 -2.36
N LEU A 61 -4.91 6.01 -3.69
CA LEU A 61 -3.68 5.62 -4.39
C LEU A 61 -2.51 6.54 -4.03
N LEU A 62 -2.76 7.84 -3.89
CA LEU A 62 -1.73 8.78 -3.44
C LEU A 62 -1.26 8.44 -2.02
N LEU A 63 -2.18 8.08 -1.11
CA LEU A 63 -1.84 7.57 0.22
C LEU A 63 -1.00 6.28 0.14
N TRP A 64 -1.36 5.36 -0.77
CA TRP A 64 -0.60 4.14 -1.01
C TRP A 64 0.86 4.44 -1.38
N ILE A 65 1.08 5.38 -2.33
CA ILE A 65 2.41 5.80 -2.78
C ILE A 65 3.15 6.55 -1.65
N LEU A 66 2.44 7.36 -0.88
CA LEU A 66 3.03 8.05 0.28
C LEU A 66 3.61 7.05 1.28
N ILE A 67 2.86 6.02 1.63
CA ILE A 67 3.32 4.99 2.56
C ILE A 67 4.49 4.19 1.97
N LEU A 68 4.44 3.85 0.68
CA LEU A 68 5.52 3.17 -0.01
C LEU A 68 6.83 3.98 0.02
N THR A 69 6.73 5.28 -0.26
CA THR A 69 7.88 6.19 -0.22
C THR A 69 8.36 6.45 1.22
N LEU A 70 7.45 6.49 2.20
CA LEU A 70 7.78 6.61 3.63
C LEU A 70 8.61 5.43 4.12
N PHE A 71 8.20 4.18 3.83
CA PHE A 71 8.98 3.00 4.18
C PHE A 71 10.37 3.03 3.55
N THR A 72 10.44 3.43 2.28
CA THR A 72 11.71 3.58 1.55
C THR A 72 12.61 4.66 2.19
N PHE A 73 12.02 5.80 2.57
CA PHE A 73 12.71 6.88 3.26
C PHE A 73 13.24 6.45 4.62
N LEU A 74 12.39 5.84 5.46
CA LEU A 74 12.78 5.35 6.79
C LEU A 74 13.89 4.30 6.68
N PHE A 75 13.76 3.36 5.75
CA PHE A 75 14.77 2.35 5.53
C PHE A 75 16.09 2.95 5.02
N SER A 76 16.05 3.88 4.06
CA SER A 76 17.23 4.53 3.50
C SER A 76 18.05 5.33 4.52
N ASN A 77 17.38 5.81 5.58
CA ASN A 77 17.99 6.61 6.65
C ASN A 77 18.27 5.80 7.93
N ASN A 78 17.93 4.51 7.96
CA ASN A 78 18.20 3.64 9.10
C ASN A 78 19.71 3.44 9.28
N LYS A 79 20.24 3.86 10.45
CA LYS A 79 21.67 3.79 10.78
C LYS A 79 22.13 2.37 11.09
N ASN A 80 21.22 1.48 11.48
CA ASN A 80 21.52 0.12 11.91
C ASN A 80 21.70 -0.86 10.74
N VAL A 81 21.34 -0.46 9.52
CA VAL A 81 21.45 -1.31 8.33
C VAL A 81 22.80 -1.09 7.65
N PRO A 82 23.55 -2.16 7.31
CA PRO A 82 24.83 -2.05 6.63
C PRO A 82 24.72 -1.37 5.28
N LYS A 83 25.60 -0.41 5.00
CA LYS A 83 25.63 0.34 3.73
C LYS A 83 26.49 -0.38 2.69
N ASN A 84 25.98 -1.46 2.13
CA ASN A 84 26.66 -2.28 1.12
C ASN A 84 25.84 -2.40 -0.18
N ASN A 85 26.34 -3.17 -1.12
CA ASN A 85 25.66 -3.40 -2.40
C ASN A 85 24.28 -4.06 -2.26
N TYR A 86 24.12 -4.96 -1.28
CA TYR A 86 22.83 -5.58 -0.97
C TYR A 86 21.79 -4.54 -0.57
N PHE A 87 22.14 -3.62 0.32
CA PHE A 87 21.29 -2.50 0.72
C PHE A 87 20.91 -1.60 -0.48
N SER A 88 21.86 -1.32 -1.37
CA SER A 88 21.59 -0.55 -2.59
C SER A 88 20.58 -1.25 -3.50
N ASN A 89 20.65 -2.58 -3.61
CA ASN A 89 19.68 -3.35 -4.41
C ASN A 89 18.27 -3.31 -3.80
N ILE A 90 18.13 -3.40 -2.46
CA ILE A 90 16.83 -3.25 -1.79
C ILE A 90 16.20 -1.91 -2.15
N LEU A 91 16.95 -0.81 -2.01
CA LEU A 91 16.46 0.52 -2.38
C LEU A 91 16.19 0.65 -3.88
N GLY A 92 16.98 0.01 -4.72
CA GLY A 92 16.76 -0.03 -6.17
C GLY A 92 15.42 -0.68 -6.52
N ILE A 93 15.13 -1.84 -5.94
CA ILE A 93 13.86 -2.58 -6.14
C ILE A 93 12.68 -1.77 -5.63
N GLN A 94 12.79 -1.17 -4.42
CA GLN A 94 11.74 -0.28 -3.90
C GLN A 94 11.46 0.89 -4.84
N ASN A 95 12.50 1.55 -5.34
CA ASN A 95 12.32 2.68 -6.27
C ASN A 95 11.74 2.24 -7.63
N ILE A 96 11.99 1.02 -8.10
CA ILE A 96 11.34 0.46 -9.28
C ILE A 96 9.84 0.29 -9.03
N VAL A 97 9.44 -0.24 -7.87
CA VAL A 97 8.02 -0.36 -7.50
C VAL A 97 7.37 1.03 -7.41
N ILE A 98 8.03 1.99 -6.74
CA ILE A 98 7.56 3.38 -6.65
C ILE A 98 7.37 3.98 -8.05
N PHE A 99 8.31 3.77 -8.95
CA PHE A 99 8.25 4.28 -10.32
C PHE A 99 7.00 3.81 -11.07
N PHE A 100 6.67 2.51 -11.01
CA PHE A 100 5.47 1.99 -11.64
C PHE A 100 4.18 2.57 -11.04
N PHE A 101 4.12 2.75 -9.74
CA PHE A 101 2.96 3.39 -9.10
C PHE A 101 2.87 4.90 -9.40
N LEU A 102 3.99 5.59 -9.54
CA LEU A 102 4.01 6.98 -10.01
C LEU A 102 3.51 7.10 -11.44
N LEU A 103 3.90 6.19 -12.34
CA LEU A 103 3.33 6.14 -13.69
C LEU A 103 1.81 5.91 -13.64
N PHE A 104 1.37 4.98 -12.79
CA PHE A 104 -0.06 4.70 -12.64
C PHE A 104 -0.86 5.94 -12.21
N ILE A 105 -0.40 6.65 -11.18
CA ILE A 105 -1.12 7.83 -10.69
C ILE A 105 -1.10 8.98 -11.69
N LEU A 106 0.01 9.18 -12.42
CA LEU A 106 0.13 10.26 -13.38
C LEU A 106 -0.76 10.06 -14.62
N PHE A 107 -0.85 8.83 -15.13
CA PHE A 107 -1.51 8.59 -16.42
C PHE A 107 -2.96 8.07 -16.28
N LEU A 108 -3.26 7.33 -15.22
CA LEU A 108 -4.55 6.63 -15.09
C LEU A 108 -5.38 7.05 -13.87
N SER A 109 -4.78 7.74 -12.90
CA SER A 109 -5.47 8.01 -11.63
C SER A 109 -5.03 9.35 -11.01
N ASN A 110 -4.97 10.41 -11.83
CA ASN A 110 -4.43 11.70 -11.40
C ASN A 110 -5.41 12.43 -10.45
N PRO A 111 -5.04 12.62 -9.16
CA PRO A 111 -5.91 13.28 -8.19
C PRO A 111 -5.98 14.80 -8.36
N PHE A 112 -5.10 15.38 -9.19
CA PHE A 112 -5.03 16.83 -9.45
C PHE A 112 -5.73 17.25 -10.74
N GLN A 113 -6.56 16.37 -11.31
CA GLN A 113 -7.33 16.72 -12.52
C GLN A 113 -8.31 17.84 -12.23
N ARG A 114 -8.21 18.93 -12.99
CA ARG A 114 -9.08 20.09 -12.84
C ARG A 114 -10.36 19.97 -13.66
N SER A 115 -11.45 20.51 -13.11
CA SER A 115 -12.70 20.70 -13.86
C SER A 115 -12.59 21.87 -14.82
N SER A 116 -13.13 21.72 -16.02
CA SER A 116 -13.31 22.84 -16.96
C SER A 116 -14.40 23.81 -16.49
N ASN A 117 -15.39 23.30 -15.77
CA ASN A 117 -16.50 24.06 -15.19
C ASN A 117 -16.62 23.67 -13.71
N PRO A 118 -15.88 24.31 -12.80
CA PRO A 118 -15.97 24.01 -11.38
C PRO A 118 -17.39 24.23 -10.84
N PRO A 119 -17.98 23.26 -10.13
CA PRO A 119 -19.28 23.46 -9.49
C PRO A 119 -19.16 24.44 -8.32
N LEU A 120 -20.26 25.13 -7.98
CA LEU A 120 -20.33 26.01 -6.80
C LEU A 120 -20.27 25.20 -5.49
N GLU A 121 -20.71 23.94 -5.52
CA GLU A 121 -20.73 23.04 -4.37
C GLU A 121 -20.40 21.61 -4.81
N GLY A 122 -19.78 20.84 -3.90
CA GLY A 122 -19.41 19.46 -4.18
C GLY A 122 -20.54 18.47 -3.93
N LEU A 123 -20.43 17.27 -4.53
CA LEU A 123 -21.43 16.20 -4.41
C LEU A 123 -21.47 15.54 -3.02
N GLY A 124 -20.44 15.74 -2.21
CA GLY A 124 -20.30 15.11 -0.90
C GLY A 124 -19.67 13.72 -0.96
N LEU A 125 -19.33 13.21 0.22
CA LEU A 125 -18.86 11.84 0.39
C LEU A 125 -20.06 10.93 0.63
N ASN A 126 -19.99 9.69 0.14
CA ASN A 126 -21.00 8.67 0.44
C ASN A 126 -21.28 8.63 1.95
N PRO A 127 -22.56 8.69 2.39
CA PRO A 127 -22.90 8.66 3.83
C PRO A 127 -22.29 7.51 4.60
N LEU A 128 -22.22 6.30 4.03
CA LEU A 128 -21.56 5.12 4.63
C LEU A 128 -20.07 5.34 4.93
N LEU A 129 -19.43 6.27 4.22
CA LEU A 129 -18.02 6.62 4.42
C LEU A 129 -17.82 7.73 5.46
N GLN A 130 -18.90 8.31 5.98
CA GLN A 130 -18.86 9.36 7.00
C GLN A 130 -18.94 8.75 8.41
N ASP A 131 -18.00 7.89 8.71
CA ASP A 131 -17.87 7.19 9.98
C ASP A 131 -16.42 7.25 10.49
N PRO A 132 -16.16 7.42 11.81
CA PRO A 132 -14.82 7.42 12.38
C PRO A 132 -14.05 6.12 12.12
N GLY A 133 -14.73 4.96 12.15
CA GLY A 133 -14.09 3.67 11.85
C GLY A 133 -13.52 3.66 10.45
N LEU A 134 -14.28 4.15 9.46
CA LEU A 134 -13.80 4.30 8.10
C LEU A 134 -12.73 5.38 7.95
N ALA A 135 -12.73 6.43 8.76
CA ALA A 135 -11.69 7.44 8.72
C ALA A 135 -10.31 6.86 9.10
N PHE A 136 -10.26 5.94 10.07
CA PHE A 136 -9.00 5.47 10.66
C PHE A 136 -8.50 4.11 10.14
N HIS A 137 -9.38 3.12 9.85
CA HIS A 137 -8.90 1.79 9.50
C HIS A 137 -8.19 1.70 8.12
N PRO A 138 -8.60 2.43 7.03
CA PRO A 138 -7.92 2.30 5.75
C PRO A 138 -6.44 2.73 5.79
N PRO A 139 -6.04 3.86 6.42
CA PRO A 139 -4.62 4.19 6.57
C PRO A 139 -3.82 3.11 7.28
N LEU A 140 -4.38 2.46 8.32
CA LEU A 140 -3.71 1.37 9.03
C LEU A 140 -3.54 0.13 8.14
N LEU A 141 -4.57 -0.23 7.36
CA LEU A 141 -4.48 -1.28 6.36
C LEU A 141 -3.37 -0.99 5.34
N TYR A 142 -3.31 0.25 4.83
CA TYR A 142 -2.28 0.68 3.88
C TYR A 142 -0.88 0.55 4.45
N VAL A 143 -0.64 1.03 5.68
CA VAL A 143 0.66 0.85 6.36
C VAL A 143 1.02 -0.63 6.45
N GLY A 144 0.05 -1.49 6.72
CA GLY A 144 0.26 -2.93 6.83
C GLY A 144 0.66 -3.57 5.50
N TYR A 145 -0.23 -3.61 4.52
CA TYR A 145 0.02 -4.38 3.31
C TYR A 145 1.02 -3.70 2.34
N VAL A 146 1.08 -2.36 2.30
CA VAL A 146 2.11 -1.65 1.52
C VAL A 146 3.49 -1.85 2.14
N GLY A 147 3.58 -1.89 3.48
CA GLY A 147 4.84 -2.14 4.18
C GLY A 147 5.48 -3.48 3.84
N LEU A 148 4.70 -4.48 3.42
CA LEU A 148 5.22 -5.77 2.94
C LEU A 148 6.07 -5.63 1.66
N SER A 149 5.98 -4.51 0.93
CA SER A 149 6.86 -4.22 -0.22
C SER A 149 8.33 -4.19 0.16
N LEU A 150 8.64 -3.75 1.37
CA LEU A 150 10.02 -3.75 1.84
C LEU A 150 10.51 -5.19 2.09
N SER A 151 9.66 -6.07 2.65
CA SER A 151 9.97 -7.49 2.79
C SER A 151 10.22 -8.16 1.44
N PHE A 152 9.40 -7.86 0.47
CA PHE A 152 9.57 -8.26 -0.93
C PHE A 152 10.92 -7.78 -1.50
N SER A 153 11.28 -6.53 -1.28
CA SER A 153 12.53 -5.95 -1.80
C SER A 153 13.77 -6.60 -1.18
N PHE A 154 13.72 -7.00 0.10
CA PHE A 154 14.77 -7.80 0.73
C PHE A 154 14.92 -9.18 0.06
N ALA A 155 13.81 -9.87 -0.17
CA ALA A 155 13.81 -11.18 -0.81
C ALA A 155 14.37 -11.13 -2.24
N VAL A 156 13.89 -10.18 -3.06
CA VAL A 156 14.36 -10.02 -4.44
C VAL A 156 15.84 -9.61 -4.48
N ALA A 157 16.27 -8.72 -3.59
CA ALA A 157 17.69 -8.36 -3.49
C ALA A 157 18.57 -9.57 -3.13
N SER A 158 18.10 -10.47 -2.25
CA SER A 158 18.80 -11.72 -1.92
C SER A 158 18.97 -12.62 -3.14
N LEU A 159 17.91 -12.75 -3.94
CA LEU A 159 17.95 -13.53 -5.18
C LEU A 159 18.90 -12.94 -6.20
N VAL A 160 18.83 -11.63 -6.43
CA VAL A 160 19.67 -10.94 -7.43
C VAL A 160 21.16 -10.97 -7.05
N THR A 161 21.47 -10.72 -5.77
CA THR A 161 22.87 -10.66 -5.30
C THR A 161 23.45 -12.01 -4.92
N LYS A 162 22.68 -13.09 -5.02
CA LYS A 162 23.07 -14.43 -4.54
C LYS A 162 23.47 -14.46 -3.05
N ASN A 163 22.99 -13.49 -2.30
CA ASN A 163 23.27 -13.38 -0.87
C ASN A 163 22.23 -14.16 -0.06
N LEU A 164 22.43 -15.45 0.04
CA LEU A 164 21.59 -16.34 0.86
C LEU A 164 22.08 -16.45 2.31
N ASN A 165 22.95 -15.53 2.75
CA ASN A 165 23.37 -15.47 4.14
C ASN A 165 22.25 -14.95 5.02
N GLN A 166 22.13 -15.47 6.24
CA GLN A 166 21.05 -15.18 7.18
C GLN A 166 21.04 -13.74 7.73
N ASN A 167 22.16 -13.05 7.65
CA ASN A 167 22.32 -11.73 8.28
C ASN A 167 21.30 -10.70 7.83
N TRP A 168 20.71 -10.86 6.64
CA TRP A 168 19.67 -9.95 6.16
C TRP A 168 18.32 -10.15 6.85
N VAL A 169 18.04 -11.35 7.35
CA VAL A 169 16.77 -11.69 7.99
C VAL A 169 16.56 -10.89 9.28
N ILE A 170 17.66 -10.61 10.01
CA ILE A 170 17.64 -9.78 11.23
C ILE A 170 17.15 -8.36 10.91
N TYR A 171 17.58 -7.80 9.76
CA TYR A 171 17.16 -6.46 9.32
C TYR A 171 15.74 -6.44 8.73
N LEU A 172 15.27 -7.56 8.19
CA LEU A 172 13.93 -7.73 7.65
C LEU A 172 12.87 -7.77 8.75
N ARG A 173 13.14 -8.48 9.85
CA ARG A 173 12.20 -8.80 10.92
C ARG A 173 11.42 -7.60 11.46
N PRO A 174 12.03 -6.47 11.85
CA PRO A 174 11.28 -5.35 12.42
C PRO A 174 10.28 -4.75 11.42
N TRP A 175 10.60 -4.70 10.13
CA TRP A 175 9.72 -4.19 9.08
C TRP A 175 8.52 -5.09 8.83
N THR A 176 8.74 -6.40 8.81
CA THR A 176 7.65 -7.38 8.65
C THR A 176 6.71 -7.35 9.86
N LEU A 177 7.27 -7.30 11.09
CA LEU A 177 6.47 -7.20 12.31
C LEU A 177 5.65 -5.90 12.35
N PHE A 178 6.27 -4.79 12.01
CA PHE A 178 5.58 -3.49 11.96
C PHE A 178 4.41 -3.55 10.97
N SER A 179 4.64 -4.03 9.75
CA SER A 179 3.61 -4.19 8.73
C SER A 179 2.48 -5.11 9.19
N TRP A 180 2.82 -6.25 9.79
CA TRP A 180 1.83 -7.21 10.30
C TRP A 180 0.98 -6.62 11.45
N CYS A 181 1.59 -5.88 12.38
CA CYS A 181 0.86 -5.22 13.46
C CYS A 181 -0.16 -4.22 12.93
N PHE A 182 0.24 -3.36 12.00
CA PHE A 182 -0.67 -2.37 11.41
C PHE A 182 -1.77 -3.02 10.57
N LEU A 183 -1.44 -4.09 9.84
CA LEU A 183 -2.44 -4.85 9.09
C LEU A 183 -3.45 -5.53 10.03
N SER A 184 -2.99 -6.08 11.15
CA SER A 184 -3.86 -6.66 12.18
C SER A 184 -4.80 -5.63 12.78
N LEU A 185 -4.28 -4.44 13.15
CA LEU A 185 -5.10 -3.33 13.67
C LEU A 185 -6.11 -2.84 12.64
N GLY A 186 -5.67 -2.68 11.38
CA GLY A 186 -6.53 -2.23 10.30
C GLY A 186 -7.66 -3.23 10.00
N ILE A 187 -7.38 -4.54 9.99
CA ILE A 187 -8.38 -5.60 9.84
C ILE A 187 -9.36 -5.58 11.01
N ALA A 188 -8.88 -5.51 12.26
CA ALA A 188 -9.72 -5.51 13.44
C ALA A 188 -10.69 -4.31 13.47
N LEU A 189 -10.17 -3.10 13.17
CA LEU A 189 -10.99 -1.89 13.10
C LEU A 189 -11.96 -1.90 11.92
N GLY A 190 -11.55 -2.44 10.76
CA GLY A 190 -12.42 -2.60 9.59
C GLY A 190 -13.56 -3.57 9.85
N SER A 191 -13.27 -4.71 10.52
CA SER A 191 -14.29 -5.68 10.95
C SER A 191 -15.28 -5.06 11.94
N TRP A 192 -14.77 -4.27 12.89
CA TRP A 192 -15.61 -3.54 13.85
C TRP A 192 -16.52 -2.53 13.14
N TRP A 193 -15.97 -1.74 12.20
CA TRP A 193 -16.77 -0.81 11.39
C TRP A 193 -17.86 -1.53 10.59
N ALA A 194 -17.52 -2.60 9.89
CA ALA A 194 -18.48 -3.38 9.11
C ALA A 194 -19.60 -3.97 9.98
N TYR A 195 -19.27 -4.40 11.20
CA TYR A 195 -20.22 -5.00 12.12
C TYR A 195 -21.35 -4.02 12.53
N TYR A 196 -21.03 -2.78 12.90
CA TYR A 196 -22.05 -1.85 13.38
C TYR A 196 -22.63 -0.98 12.26
N GLU A 197 -21.86 -0.63 11.23
CA GLU A 197 -22.30 0.30 10.18
C GLU A 197 -23.07 -0.44 9.07
N LEU A 198 -22.57 -1.60 8.62
CA LEU A 198 -23.18 -2.32 7.53
C LEU A 198 -24.31 -3.27 7.99
N GLY A 199 -24.43 -3.52 9.28
CA GLY A 199 -25.49 -4.36 9.84
C GLY A 199 -25.44 -5.81 9.40
N TRP A 200 -24.26 -6.30 9.01
CA TRP A 200 -24.10 -7.65 8.47
C TRP A 200 -24.26 -8.78 9.52
N GLY A 201 -24.45 -8.45 10.80
CA GLY A 201 -24.77 -9.40 11.86
C GLY A 201 -23.62 -10.30 12.34
N GLY A 202 -22.40 -10.09 11.88
CA GLY A 202 -21.21 -10.83 12.26
C GLY A 202 -19.95 -9.98 12.17
N TRP A 203 -18.84 -10.53 12.69
CA TRP A 203 -17.55 -9.85 12.71
C TRP A 203 -16.77 -9.98 11.38
N TRP A 204 -17.06 -11.00 10.57
CA TRP A 204 -16.40 -11.27 9.30
C TRP A 204 -17.38 -11.86 8.29
N PHE A 205 -17.43 -11.30 7.10
CA PHE A 205 -18.43 -11.64 6.07
C PHE A 205 -17.88 -12.32 4.83
N TRP A 206 -16.56 -12.51 4.78
CA TRP A 206 -15.93 -13.06 3.58
C TRP A 206 -16.14 -12.20 2.33
N ASP A 207 -16.39 -10.91 2.51
CA ASP A 207 -16.43 -9.96 1.42
C ASP A 207 -15.09 -9.99 0.65
N PRO A 208 -15.10 -9.88 -0.69
CA PRO A 208 -13.86 -9.90 -1.48
C PRO A 208 -12.81 -8.90 -1.03
N VAL A 209 -13.21 -7.71 -0.55
CA VAL A 209 -12.27 -6.68 -0.08
C VAL A 209 -11.75 -7.00 1.33
N GLU A 210 -12.57 -7.57 2.21
CA GLU A 210 -12.11 -8.12 3.48
C GLU A 210 -11.03 -9.19 3.24
N ASN A 211 -11.29 -10.14 2.35
CA ASN A 211 -10.34 -11.19 1.99
C ASN A 211 -9.07 -10.63 1.33
N ALA A 212 -9.17 -9.52 0.60
CA ALA A 212 -8.01 -8.82 0.02
C ALA A 212 -7.00 -8.37 1.09
N SER A 213 -7.46 -8.03 2.29
CA SER A 213 -6.60 -7.70 3.43
C SER A 213 -6.14 -8.94 4.21
N LEU A 214 -6.98 -9.97 4.32
CA LEU A 214 -6.70 -11.20 5.04
C LEU A 214 -5.60 -12.04 4.37
N MET A 215 -5.60 -12.12 3.04
CA MET A 215 -4.59 -12.89 2.30
C MET A 215 -3.14 -12.47 2.61
N PRO A 216 -2.73 -11.20 2.47
CA PRO A 216 -1.39 -10.78 2.84
C PRO A 216 -1.12 -10.90 4.35
N TRP A 217 -2.14 -10.78 5.21
CA TRP A 217 -2.00 -10.99 6.66
C TRP A 217 -1.62 -12.43 7.00
N LEU A 218 -2.27 -13.42 6.38
CA LEU A 218 -1.95 -14.85 6.56
C LEU A 218 -0.51 -15.15 6.12
N ILE A 219 -0.11 -14.64 4.94
CA ILE A 219 1.26 -14.82 4.45
C ILE A 219 2.28 -14.11 5.34
N ALA A 220 1.99 -12.90 5.80
CA ALA A 220 2.86 -12.17 6.72
C ALA A 220 3.03 -12.89 8.06
N THR A 221 1.96 -13.54 8.57
CA THR A 221 2.01 -14.39 9.75
C THR A 221 2.97 -15.59 9.53
N ALA A 222 2.83 -16.30 8.42
CA ALA A 222 3.72 -17.37 8.05
C ALA A 222 5.17 -16.88 7.87
N LEU A 223 5.35 -15.70 7.26
CA LEU A 223 6.65 -15.06 7.05
C LEU A 223 7.34 -14.76 8.38
N ILE A 224 6.64 -14.22 9.38
CA ILE A 224 7.20 -13.94 10.71
C ILE A 224 7.72 -15.22 11.36
N HIS A 225 6.97 -16.32 11.27
CA HIS A 225 7.41 -17.62 11.78
C HIS A 225 8.65 -18.13 11.03
N SER A 226 8.67 -18.02 9.71
CA SER A 226 9.82 -18.41 8.89
C SER A 226 11.06 -17.57 9.19
N ILE A 227 10.90 -16.24 9.38
CA ILE A 227 11.97 -15.32 9.81
C ILE A 227 12.57 -15.78 11.14
N ASN A 228 11.74 -16.09 12.14
CA ASN A 228 12.20 -16.53 13.46
C ASN A 228 12.99 -17.84 13.41
N VAL A 229 12.59 -18.78 12.53
CA VAL A 229 13.34 -20.02 12.33
C VAL A 229 14.63 -19.76 11.57
N ALA A 230 14.60 -18.95 10.52
CA ALA A 230 15.78 -18.59 9.75
C ALA A 230 16.83 -17.88 10.60
N GLU A 231 16.41 -16.96 11.48
CA GLU A 231 17.30 -16.22 12.39
C GLU A 231 17.99 -17.15 13.41
N LYS A 232 17.25 -18.11 13.98
CA LYS A 232 17.75 -18.93 15.09
C LYS A 232 18.45 -20.22 14.65
N LYS A 233 17.95 -20.86 13.59
CA LYS A 233 18.35 -22.23 13.19
C LYS A 233 19.05 -22.33 11.84
N GLN A 234 19.25 -21.22 11.15
CA GLN A 234 19.86 -21.18 9.82
C GLN A 234 19.12 -22.03 8.75
N ASN A 235 17.86 -22.29 8.94
CA ASN A 235 16.99 -23.05 8.05
C ASN A 235 15.84 -22.17 7.54
N PHE A 236 15.12 -22.64 6.53
CA PHE A 236 13.92 -21.97 5.98
C PHE A 236 14.19 -20.66 5.23
N LEU A 237 15.43 -20.34 4.84
CA LEU A 237 15.73 -19.14 4.05
C LEU A 237 14.94 -19.09 2.74
N ASN A 238 14.84 -20.21 2.02
CA ASN A 238 14.07 -20.30 0.77
C ASN A 238 12.59 -20.03 1.04
N TRP A 239 12.02 -20.58 2.11
CA TRP A 239 10.65 -20.27 2.52
C TRP A 239 10.47 -18.80 2.90
N THR A 240 11.43 -18.22 3.61
CA THR A 240 11.39 -16.79 3.95
C THR A 240 11.38 -15.91 2.70
N ILE A 241 12.19 -16.23 1.69
CA ILE A 241 12.21 -15.53 0.40
C ILE A 241 10.87 -15.69 -0.32
N LEU A 242 10.36 -16.93 -0.43
CA LEU A 242 9.10 -17.20 -1.11
C LEU A 242 7.93 -16.48 -0.44
N LEU A 243 7.81 -16.57 0.88
CA LEU A 243 6.74 -15.91 1.65
C LEU A 243 6.83 -14.38 1.57
N ALA A 244 8.05 -13.81 1.54
CA ALA A 244 8.22 -12.37 1.38
C ALA A 244 7.78 -11.88 -0.02
N ILE A 245 8.06 -12.67 -1.07
CA ILE A 245 7.55 -12.39 -2.42
C ILE A 245 6.03 -12.49 -2.44
N LEU A 246 5.46 -13.59 -1.93
CA LEU A 246 4.02 -13.82 -1.92
C LEU A 246 3.26 -12.80 -1.07
N GLY A 247 3.82 -12.35 0.07
CA GLY A 247 3.19 -11.36 0.94
C GLY A 247 2.85 -10.06 0.20
N PHE A 248 3.80 -9.51 -0.53
CA PHE A 248 3.57 -8.33 -1.34
C PHE A 248 2.74 -8.62 -2.60
N SER A 249 2.92 -9.79 -3.22
CA SER A 249 2.10 -10.22 -4.35
C SER A 249 0.62 -10.28 -3.99
N PHE A 250 0.27 -10.80 -2.82
CA PHE A 250 -1.12 -10.79 -2.34
C PHE A 250 -1.63 -9.38 -1.98
N SER A 251 -0.76 -8.48 -1.53
CA SER A 251 -1.12 -7.07 -1.37
C SER A 251 -1.48 -6.41 -2.71
N LEU A 252 -0.70 -6.70 -3.76
CA LEU A 252 -0.99 -6.24 -5.13
C LEU A 252 -2.25 -6.90 -5.70
N LEU A 253 -2.46 -8.19 -5.44
CA LEU A 253 -3.68 -8.89 -5.83
C LEU A 253 -4.90 -8.26 -5.15
N GLY A 254 -4.82 -7.96 -3.85
CA GLY A 254 -5.86 -7.23 -3.13
C GLY A 254 -6.13 -5.86 -3.74
N THR A 255 -5.08 -5.11 -4.07
CA THR A 255 -5.19 -3.81 -4.76
C THR A 255 -5.89 -3.95 -6.12
N PHE A 256 -5.59 -5.01 -6.88
CA PHE A 256 -6.26 -5.33 -8.13
C PHE A 256 -7.75 -5.64 -7.91
N ILE A 257 -8.10 -6.50 -6.96
CA ILE A 257 -9.48 -6.87 -6.64
C ILE A 257 -10.32 -5.62 -6.33
N VAL A 258 -9.80 -4.74 -5.47
CA VAL A 258 -10.52 -3.53 -5.02
C VAL A 258 -10.70 -2.51 -6.14
N ARG A 259 -9.77 -2.43 -7.10
CA ARG A 259 -9.70 -1.33 -8.08
C ARG A 259 -10.06 -1.74 -9.51
N SER A 260 -10.16 -3.02 -9.81
CA SER A 260 -10.50 -3.51 -11.16
C SER A 260 -11.99 -3.43 -11.47
N GLY A 261 -12.84 -3.34 -10.45
CA GLY A 261 -14.30 -3.43 -10.62
C GLY A 261 -14.79 -4.81 -11.06
N LEU A 262 -13.96 -5.86 -10.97
CA LEU A 262 -14.35 -7.23 -11.32
C LEU A 262 -15.32 -7.84 -10.30
N LEU A 263 -15.24 -7.40 -9.06
CA LEU A 263 -16.05 -7.93 -7.97
C LEU A 263 -16.94 -6.85 -7.39
N THR A 264 -18.17 -7.21 -7.05
CA THR A 264 -19.10 -6.34 -6.34
C THR A 264 -18.80 -6.40 -4.84
N SER A 265 -18.56 -5.25 -4.24
CA SER A 265 -18.38 -5.08 -2.81
C SER A 265 -18.77 -3.67 -2.43
N VAL A 266 -19.26 -3.48 -1.21
CA VAL A 266 -19.52 -2.12 -0.64
C VAL A 266 -18.22 -1.32 -0.46
N HIS A 267 -17.08 -1.99 -0.42
CA HIS A 267 -15.75 -1.40 -0.31
C HIS A 267 -15.06 -1.18 -1.67
N ALA A 268 -15.65 -1.69 -2.78
CA ALA A 268 -15.04 -1.56 -4.10
C ALA A 268 -15.26 -0.15 -4.64
N PHE A 269 -14.23 0.40 -5.27
CA PHE A 269 -14.34 1.63 -6.02
C PHE A 269 -15.04 1.38 -7.38
N ALA A 270 -15.48 2.45 -8.04
CA ALA A 270 -16.08 2.36 -9.37
C ALA A 270 -15.22 1.54 -10.34
N SER A 271 -15.87 0.72 -11.16
CA SER A 271 -15.21 -0.16 -12.13
C SER A 271 -14.47 0.65 -13.20
N ASP A 272 -13.17 0.40 -13.34
CA ASP A 272 -12.35 0.95 -14.41
C ASP A 272 -11.40 -0.13 -14.94
N PRO A 273 -11.73 -0.74 -16.09
CA PRO A 273 -10.94 -1.83 -16.66
C PRO A 273 -9.47 -1.45 -16.97
N TYR A 274 -9.23 -0.20 -17.39
CA TYR A 274 -7.86 0.26 -17.71
C TYR A 274 -6.98 0.30 -16.46
N ARG A 275 -7.52 0.77 -15.35
CA ARG A 275 -6.82 0.76 -14.05
C ARG A 275 -6.55 -0.67 -13.59
N GLY A 276 -7.52 -1.57 -13.78
CA GLY A 276 -7.36 -2.99 -13.46
C GLY A 276 -6.22 -3.64 -14.26
N ILE A 277 -6.18 -3.43 -15.58
CA ILE A 277 -5.13 -4.00 -16.46
C ILE A 277 -3.74 -3.51 -16.03
N PHE A 278 -3.59 -2.22 -15.71
CA PHE A 278 -2.27 -1.70 -15.30
C PHE A 278 -1.79 -2.32 -13.99
N ILE A 279 -2.68 -2.46 -12.99
CA ILE A 279 -2.34 -3.13 -11.73
C ILE A 279 -2.02 -4.60 -11.97
N LEU A 280 -2.72 -5.27 -12.88
CA LEU A 280 -2.44 -6.66 -13.25
C LEU A 280 -1.06 -6.81 -13.89
N ILE A 281 -0.62 -5.84 -14.71
CA ILE A 281 0.74 -5.82 -15.27
C ILE A 281 1.77 -5.66 -14.13
N ILE A 282 1.57 -4.73 -13.20
CA ILE A 282 2.46 -4.57 -12.03
C ILE A 282 2.52 -5.87 -11.23
N LEU A 283 1.37 -6.49 -10.94
CA LEU A 283 1.29 -7.75 -10.23
C LEU A 283 2.05 -8.86 -10.97
N GLY A 284 1.82 -9.00 -12.28
CA GLY A 284 2.49 -10.00 -13.11
C GLY A 284 4.02 -9.84 -13.13
N LEU A 285 4.51 -8.62 -13.28
CA LEU A 285 5.95 -8.32 -13.26
C LEU A 285 6.56 -8.52 -11.86
N SER A 286 5.89 -7.98 -10.82
CA SER A 286 6.39 -8.06 -9.44
C SER A 286 6.32 -9.47 -8.85
N THR A 287 5.43 -10.33 -9.34
CA THR A 287 5.32 -11.73 -8.91
C THR A 287 6.10 -12.66 -9.83
N GLY A 288 5.89 -12.54 -11.13
CA GLY A 288 6.43 -13.48 -12.12
C GLY A 288 7.94 -13.44 -12.21
N ILE A 289 8.55 -12.24 -12.32
CA ILE A 289 10.01 -12.12 -12.44
C ILE A 289 10.72 -12.66 -11.17
N PRO A 290 10.37 -12.29 -9.94
CA PRO A 290 10.98 -12.85 -8.75
C PRO A 290 10.78 -14.36 -8.60
N LEU A 291 9.60 -14.90 -8.92
CA LEU A 291 9.34 -16.35 -8.86
C LEU A 291 10.14 -17.12 -9.91
N LEU A 292 10.32 -16.58 -11.13
CA LEU A 292 11.20 -17.16 -12.12
C LEU A 292 12.65 -17.20 -11.63
N ILE A 293 13.16 -16.09 -11.09
CA ILE A 293 14.51 -16.06 -10.52
C ILE A 293 14.63 -17.05 -9.35
N TYR A 294 13.60 -17.16 -8.50
CA TYR A 294 13.56 -18.10 -7.41
C TYR A 294 13.59 -19.56 -7.88
N GLY A 295 12.86 -19.90 -8.95
CA GLY A 295 12.82 -21.26 -9.50
C GLY A 295 14.12 -21.70 -10.17
N PHE A 296 14.94 -20.76 -10.64
CA PHE A 296 16.27 -21.04 -11.23
C PHE A 296 17.41 -21.03 -10.19
N ARG A 297 17.11 -20.79 -8.94
CA ARG A 297 18.09 -20.68 -7.85
C ARG A 297 17.93 -21.75 -6.80
#